data_11e6bf18f8ec4d7357d3862c3b2964f1
#
_entry.id   11e6bf18f8ec4d7357d3862c3b2964f1
#
_cell.length_a   1.000
_cell.length_b   1.000
_cell.length_c   1.000
_cell.angle_alpha   90.00
_cell.angle_beta   90.00
_cell.angle_gamma   90.00
#
_symmetry.space_group_name_H-M   'P 1'
#
loop_
_entity.id
_entity.type
_entity.pdbx_description
1 polymer ?
#
loop_
_entity_poly.entity_id
_entity_poly.type
_entity_poly.pdbx_seq_one_letter_code
_entity_poly.pdbx_strand_id
1 'polypeptide(L)'
;MSVSDFPLRIVQLSDIHCGEPTFQEEGMRSIVERVNRMQPDVIVVAGDLTAAGYEWEFEEVAVWLDKMEPPKVVIPGNHDSRNVGYIHFKRLFGDRFNRYRQAFDPERAERLAATGFTVVGADSSDPDLNEGHIGRERYPWIREQFSEDDDINIFALHHHLVSVPGTGRERNIITDAGDLLALLTRLDIDIVLSGHKHVPYFWGVNGILVCNSGTPTTKRLRGLTPPSWNEIHVDATTIKVFLHYADGRRELSVIRSRTTRAMIREAFYMTDDFLASNQVLAE
;
A
#
# COMPACT_ATOMS: atom_id res chain seq x y z
N MET A 1 -12.76 17.59 -19.88
CA MET A 1 -13.43 16.75 -18.90
C MET A 1 -13.12 17.32 -17.54
N SER A 2 -14.11 17.65 -16.73
CA SER A 2 -13.87 18.18 -15.38
C SER A 2 -13.25 17.08 -14.50
N VAL A 3 -12.47 17.46 -13.49
CA VAL A 3 -11.91 16.52 -12.49
C VAL A 3 -13.02 15.69 -11.82
N SER A 4 -14.27 16.19 -11.88
CA SER A 4 -15.47 15.55 -11.35
C SER A 4 -15.87 14.22 -12.03
N ASP A 5 -15.39 13.91 -13.25
CA ASP A 5 -15.83 12.75 -14.01
C ASP A 5 -15.07 11.44 -13.67
N PHE A 6 -14.09 11.49 -12.77
CA PHE A 6 -13.23 10.34 -12.48
C PHE A 6 -13.58 9.62 -11.18
N PRO A 7 -13.34 8.28 -11.10
CA PRO A 7 -13.38 7.54 -9.85
C PRO A 7 -12.39 8.13 -8.84
N LEU A 8 -12.55 7.81 -7.55
CA LEU A 8 -11.46 8.02 -6.60
C LEU A 8 -10.25 7.22 -7.09
N ARG A 9 -9.12 7.90 -7.27
CA ARG A 9 -7.87 7.30 -7.75
C ARG A 9 -6.79 7.38 -6.68
N ILE A 10 -6.26 6.23 -6.33
CA ILE A 10 -5.21 6.07 -5.33
C ILE A 10 -4.00 5.45 -6.02
N VAL A 11 -2.82 5.97 -5.76
CA VAL A 11 -1.55 5.33 -6.11
C VAL A 11 -0.95 4.72 -4.85
N GLN A 12 -0.58 3.45 -4.91
CA GLN A 12 0.16 2.76 -3.85
C GLN A 12 1.57 2.47 -4.32
N LEU A 13 2.54 3.01 -3.60
CA LEU A 13 3.96 2.72 -3.71
C LEU A 13 4.43 2.04 -2.42
N SER A 14 5.45 1.20 -2.50
CA SER A 14 6.11 0.59 -1.34
C SER A 14 7.51 0.11 -1.74
N ASP A 15 8.36 -0.12 -0.75
CA ASP A 15 9.65 -0.79 -0.98
C ASP A 15 10.51 -0.06 -2.03
N ILE A 16 10.64 1.27 -1.88
CA ILE A 16 11.45 2.12 -2.76
C ILE A 16 12.94 1.80 -2.62
N HIS A 17 13.39 1.53 -1.38
CA HIS A 17 14.77 1.19 -1.04
C HIS A 17 15.81 2.15 -1.63
N CYS A 18 15.56 3.45 -1.50
CA CYS A 18 16.52 4.48 -1.87
C CYS A 18 17.85 4.24 -1.14
N GLY A 19 18.97 4.37 -1.83
CA GLY A 19 20.30 4.05 -1.31
C GLY A 19 20.74 2.59 -1.50
N GLU A 20 19.86 1.67 -1.96
CA GLU A 20 20.27 0.32 -2.30
C GLU A 20 21.08 0.30 -3.61
N PRO A 21 22.15 -0.53 -3.73
CA PRO A 21 22.94 -0.59 -4.95
C PRO A 21 22.17 -0.95 -6.24
N THR A 22 20.99 -1.55 -6.07
CA THR A 22 20.08 -1.92 -7.18
C THR A 22 18.97 -0.91 -7.41
N PHE A 23 18.94 0.20 -6.69
CA PHE A 23 17.98 1.27 -6.88
C PHE A 23 18.01 1.83 -8.29
N GLN A 24 16.86 2.03 -8.89
CA GLN A 24 16.70 2.45 -10.27
C GLN A 24 16.18 3.90 -10.33
N GLU A 25 17.08 4.88 -10.39
CA GLU A 25 16.70 6.30 -10.50
C GLU A 25 15.77 6.58 -11.69
N GLU A 26 16.07 5.98 -12.85
CA GLU A 26 15.25 6.15 -14.05
C GLU A 26 13.83 5.57 -13.85
N GLY A 27 13.74 4.44 -13.12
CA GLY A 27 12.45 3.88 -12.70
C GLY A 27 11.67 4.88 -11.83
N MET A 28 12.34 5.47 -10.82
CA MET A 28 11.73 6.46 -9.94
C MET A 28 11.30 7.73 -10.69
N ARG A 29 12.13 8.22 -11.62
CA ARG A 29 11.79 9.35 -12.50
C ARG A 29 10.53 9.08 -13.32
N SER A 30 10.45 7.90 -13.94
CA SER A 30 9.28 7.47 -14.70
C SER A 30 8.01 7.42 -13.84
N ILE A 31 8.13 6.96 -12.58
CA ILE A 31 7.00 6.93 -11.63
C ILE A 31 6.53 8.35 -11.32
N VAL A 32 7.43 9.26 -10.97
CA VAL A 32 7.10 10.67 -10.70
C VAL A 32 6.34 11.29 -11.88
N GLU A 33 6.86 11.12 -13.10
CA GLU A 33 6.21 11.65 -14.31
C GLU A 33 4.82 11.05 -14.55
N ARG A 34 4.68 9.74 -14.34
CA ARG A 34 3.39 9.03 -14.52
C ARG A 34 2.38 9.45 -13.48
N VAL A 35 2.78 9.51 -12.21
CA VAL A 35 1.92 9.92 -11.10
C VAL A 35 1.45 11.37 -11.27
N ASN A 36 2.36 12.29 -11.61
CA ASN A 36 2.01 13.69 -11.86
C ASN A 36 1.08 13.84 -13.08
N ARG A 37 1.25 13.02 -14.12
CA ARG A 37 0.32 13.02 -15.26
C ARG A 37 -1.05 12.45 -14.91
N MET A 38 -1.11 11.47 -14.01
CA MET A 38 -2.35 10.83 -13.59
C MET A 38 -3.16 11.68 -12.62
N GLN A 39 -2.51 12.56 -11.84
CA GLN A 39 -3.12 13.38 -10.79
C GLN A 39 -4.07 12.55 -9.89
N PRO A 40 -3.57 11.52 -9.17
CA PRO A 40 -4.40 10.76 -8.24
C PRO A 40 -4.87 11.65 -7.09
N ASP A 41 -5.95 11.27 -6.44
CA ASP A 41 -6.46 11.97 -5.25
C ASP A 41 -5.50 11.85 -4.06
N VAL A 42 -4.79 10.74 -3.97
CA VAL A 42 -3.78 10.49 -2.94
C VAL A 42 -2.74 9.46 -3.39
N ILE A 43 -1.52 9.63 -2.92
CA ILE A 43 -0.44 8.64 -3.00
C ILE A 43 -0.25 8.05 -1.61
N VAL A 44 -0.25 6.73 -1.49
CA VAL A 44 0.09 6.03 -0.25
C VAL A 44 1.43 5.34 -0.43
N VAL A 45 2.42 5.72 0.37
CA VAL A 45 3.75 5.11 0.37
C VAL A 45 3.86 4.21 1.60
N ALA A 46 3.76 2.90 1.36
CA ALA A 46 3.59 1.90 2.41
C ALA A 46 4.94 1.31 2.90
N GLY A 47 5.88 2.18 3.23
CA GLY A 47 7.13 1.84 3.91
C GLY A 47 8.27 1.36 3.03
N ASP A 48 9.41 1.10 3.68
CA ASP A 48 10.70 0.76 3.09
C ASP A 48 11.13 1.79 2.03
N LEU A 49 11.13 3.06 2.46
CA LEU A 49 11.59 4.20 1.67
C LEU A 49 13.09 4.11 1.41
N THR A 50 13.84 3.65 2.43
CA THR A 50 15.29 3.61 2.51
C THR A 50 15.81 2.17 2.47
N ALA A 51 17.09 1.99 2.17
CA ALA A 51 17.75 0.69 2.22
C ALA A 51 18.11 0.27 3.66
N ALA A 52 18.56 1.22 4.48
CA ALA A 52 19.09 0.94 5.81
C ALA A 52 18.77 2.01 6.88
N GLY A 53 17.93 3.01 6.59
CA GLY A 53 17.51 4.01 7.55
C GLY A 53 18.53 5.12 7.81
N TYR A 54 19.52 5.30 6.95
CA TYR A 54 20.48 6.39 7.08
C TYR A 54 19.88 7.74 6.68
N GLU A 55 20.35 8.82 7.30
CA GLU A 55 19.87 10.17 7.06
C GLU A 55 19.90 10.57 5.58
N TRP A 56 21.01 10.32 4.90
CA TRP A 56 21.16 10.64 3.48
C TRP A 56 20.19 9.89 2.55
N GLU A 57 19.82 8.66 2.91
CA GLU A 57 18.81 7.88 2.17
C GLU A 57 17.43 8.52 2.29
N PHE A 58 17.09 8.98 3.50
CA PHE A 58 15.85 9.72 3.74
C PHE A 58 15.82 11.07 3.02
N GLU A 59 16.92 11.80 3.01
CA GLU A 59 17.03 13.07 2.29
C GLU A 59 16.85 12.86 0.77
N GLU A 60 17.46 11.82 0.23
CA GLU A 60 17.31 11.48 -1.20
C GLU A 60 15.88 11.07 -1.56
N VAL A 61 15.25 10.18 -0.79
CA VAL A 61 13.88 9.76 -1.09
C VAL A 61 12.88 10.90 -0.89
N ALA A 62 13.13 11.81 0.07
CA ALA A 62 12.30 12.99 0.26
C ALA A 62 12.31 13.88 -0.99
N VAL A 63 13.47 14.10 -1.61
CA VAL A 63 13.58 14.84 -2.89
C VAL A 63 12.76 14.18 -4.00
N TRP A 64 12.71 12.86 -4.05
CA TRP A 64 11.87 12.16 -5.01
C TRP A 64 10.38 12.31 -4.74
N LEU A 65 9.96 12.15 -3.48
CA LEU A 65 8.56 12.28 -3.10
C LEU A 65 8.06 13.72 -3.20
N ASP A 66 8.90 14.72 -2.97
CA ASP A 66 8.54 16.13 -3.13
C ASP A 66 8.27 16.52 -4.61
N LYS A 67 8.85 15.80 -5.56
CA LYS A 67 8.54 15.99 -6.99
C LYS A 67 7.17 15.43 -7.39
N MET A 68 6.53 14.65 -6.55
CA MET A 68 5.15 14.18 -6.77
C MET A 68 4.18 15.23 -6.24
N GLU A 69 3.36 15.79 -7.11
CA GLU A 69 2.43 16.89 -6.78
C GLU A 69 1.24 16.46 -5.90
N PRO A 70 0.59 15.30 -6.12
CA PRO A 70 -0.58 14.90 -5.35
C PRO A 70 -0.31 14.75 -3.86
N PRO A 71 -1.36 14.86 -2.99
CA PRO A 71 -1.24 14.59 -1.56
C PRO A 71 -0.66 13.20 -1.27
N LYS A 72 0.11 13.10 -0.20
CA LYS A 72 0.81 11.85 0.18
C LYS A 72 0.50 11.47 1.61
N VAL A 73 0.27 10.16 1.82
CA VAL A 73 0.33 9.49 3.12
C VAL A 73 1.56 8.59 3.10
N VAL A 74 2.51 8.87 3.97
CA VAL A 74 3.78 8.14 4.02
C VAL A 74 3.91 7.48 5.39
N ILE A 75 4.22 6.19 5.40
CA ILE A 75 4.52 5.44 6.63
C ILE A 75 5.89 4.77 6.51
N PRO A 76 6.57 4.49 7.62
CA PRO A 76 7.84 3.78 7.57
C PRO A 76 7.63 2.27 7.42
N GLY A 77 8.68 1.59 6.93
CA GLY A 77 8.84 0.16 6.96
C GLY A 77 9.98 -0.28 7.89
N ASN A 78 10.27 -1.58 7.92
CA ASN A 78 11.30 -2.12 8.79
C ASN A 78 12.73 -1.67 8.40
N HIS A 79 12.98 -1.36 7.13
CA HIS A 79 14.25 -0.78 6.70
C HIS A 79 14.41 0.66 7.19
N ASP A 80 13.33 1.42 7.21
CA ASP A 80 13.30 2.80 7.71
C ASP A 80 13.50 2.90 9.23
N SER A 81 13.26 1.81 9.95
CA SER A 81 13.40 1.75 11.40
C SER A 81 14.81 1.37 11.88
N ARG A 82 15.72 1.05 10.95
CA ARG A 82 17.10 0.72 11.25
C ARG A 82 17.92 1.97 11.53
N ASN A 83 19.06 1.78 12.22
CA ASN A 83 20.05 2.85 12.45
C ASN A 83 19.43 4.17 12.94
N VAL A 84 18.47 4.10 13.88
CA VAL A 84 17.69 5.23 14.39
C VAL A 84 16.90 6.01 13.32
N GLY A 85 16.62 5.40 12.19
CA GLY A 85 15.98 6.03 11.04
C GLY A 85 14.60 6.64 11.33
N TYR A 86 13.88 6.15 12.35
CA TYR A 86 12.63 6.75 12.80
C TYR A 86 12.75 8.24 13.20
N ILE A 87 13.95 8.71 13.61
CA ILE A 87 14.21 10.12 13.89
C ILE A 87 14.22 10.92 12.58
N HIS A 88 14.89 10.40 11.56
CA HIS A 88 14.98 11.03 10.23
C HIS A 88 13.62 11.00 9.54
N PHE A 89 12.91 9.86 9.64
CA PHE A 89 11.53 9.76 9.13
C PHE A 89 10.63 10.84 9.73
N LYS A 90 10.62 10.96 11.07
CA LYS A 90 9.79 11.96 11.75
C LYS A 90 10.13 13.40 11.33
N ARG A 91 11.40 13.71 11.13
CA ARG A 91 11.85 15.03 10.69
C ARG A 91 11.34 15.39 9.28
N LEU A 92 11.34 14.44 8.35
CA LEU A 92 11.07 14.69 6.95
C LEU A 92 9.62 14.42 6.55
N PHE A 93 8.97 13.43 7.15
CA PHE A 93 7.62 12.97 6.79
C PHE A 93 6.57 13.14 7.89
N GLY A 94 6.98 13.57 9.09
CA GLY A 94 6.07 13.79 10.20
C GLY A 94 5.80 12.52 11.02
N ASP A 95 4.59 12.42 11.57
CA ASP A 95 4.26 11.33 12.47
C ASP A 95 4.09 10.00 11.72
N ARG A 96 4.59 8.90 12.33
CA ARG A 96 4.53 7.54 11.81
C ARG A 96 3.12 6.94 11.85
N PHE A 97 2.23 7.58 12.60
CA PHE A 97 0.79 7.33 12.65
C PHE A 97 0.11 8.60 12.17
N ASN A 98 -0.55 8.55 11.03
CA ASN A 98 -1.09 9.73 10.38
C ASN A 98 -2.44 9.46 9.73
N ARG A 99 -3.18 10.53 9.44
CA ARG A 99 -4.48 10.48 8.80
C ARG A 99 -4.55 11.54 7.70
N TYR A 100 -5.07 11.15 6.56
CA TYR A 100 -5.49 12.06 5.51
C TYR A 100 -6.95 11.82 5.16
N ARG A 101 -7.75 12.88 5.14
CA ARG A 101 -9.16 12.83 4.74
C ARG A 101 -9.44 13.92 3.71
N GLN A 102 -10.21 13.57 2.69
CA GLN A 102 -10.74 14.53 1.74
C GLN A 102 -12.25 14.28 1.56
N ALA A 103 -13.04 15.32 1.84
CA ALA A 103 -14.46 15.32 1.53
C ALA A 103 -14.66 15.51 0.01
N PHE A 104 -15.69 14.88 -0.53
CA PHE A 104 -16.12 15.11 -1.90
C PHE A 104 -17.08 16.28 -1.97
N ASP A 105 -17.11 16.97 -3.12
CA ASP A 105 -18.21 17.84 -3.43
C ASP A 105 -19.51 17.03 -3.61
N PRO A 106 -20.71 17.67 -3.54
CA PRO A 106 -21.98 16.94 -3.58
C PRO A 106 -22.18 16.07 -4.83
N GLU A 107 -21.72 16.52 -6.00
CA GLU A 107 -21.84 15.78 -7.25
C GLU A 107 -20.98 14.53 -7.24
N ARG A 108 -19.74 14.64 -6.78
CA ARG A 108 -18.81 13.53 -6.65
C ARG A 108 -19.28 12.54 -5.57
N ALA A 109 -19.81 13.05 -4.45
CA ALA A 109 -20.35 12.24 -3.37
C ALA A 109 -21.53 11.36 -3.82
N GLU A 110 -22.48 11.92 -4.56
CA GLU A 110 -23.60 11.18 -5.14
C GLU A 110 -23.10 10.11 -6.11
N ARG A 111 -22.19 10.47 -7.00
CA ARG A 111 -21.64 9.56 -8.01
C ARG A 111 -20.83 8.42 -7.41
N LEU A 112 -20.05 8.65 -6.37
CA LEU A 112 -19.25 7.63 -5.70
C LEU A 112 -20.00 6.89 -4.60
N ALA A 113 -21.22 7.32 -4.25
CA ALA A 113 -21.97 6.82 -3.12
C ALA A 113 -21.10 6.80 -1.84
N ALA A 114 -20.43 7.95 -1.58
CA ALA A 114 -19.56 8.16 -0.43
C ALA A 114 -19.38 9.66 -0.18
N THR A 115 -19.22 10.07 1.09
CA THR A 115 -19.07 11.48 1.47
C THR A 115 -17.65 12.00 1.28
N GLY A 116 -16.67 11.10 1.22
CA GLY A 116 -15.27 11.38 1.06
C GLY A 116 -14.45 10.10 1.07
N PHE A 117 -13.17 10.25 1.37
CA PHE A 117 -12.32 9.11 1.69
C PHE A 117 -11.37 9.45 2.82
N THR A 118 -11.06 8.43 3.61
CA THR A 118 -10.11 8.52 4.73
C THR A 118 -9.00 7.49 4.54
N VAL A 119 -7.74 7.94 4.60
CA VAL A 119 -6.55 7.07 4.66
C VAL A 119 -5.93 7.20 6.03
N VAL A 120 -5.78 6.09 6.73
CA VAL A 120 -5.04 6.00 7.99
C VAL A 120 -3.77 5.19 7.78
N GLY A 121 -2.64 5.83 7.99
CA GLY A 121 -1.33 5.20 7.96
C GLY A 121 -0.87 4.83 9.37
N ALA A 122 -0.41 3.60 9.56
CA ALA A 122 0.08 3.10 10.83
C ALA A 122 1.44 2.42 10.68
N ASP A 123 2.41 2.87 11.44
CA ASP A 123 3.71 2.21 11.53
C ASP A 123 3.57 0.83 12.18
N SER A 124 3.98 -0.18 11.44
CA SER A 124 4.03 -1.56 11.91
C SER A 124 5.45 -2.03 12.21
N SER A 125 6.44 -1.13 12.23
CA SER A 125 7.84 -1.46 12.36
C SER A 125 8.33 -1.25 13.79
N ASP A 126 9.26 -2.08 14.21
CA ASP A 126 10.06 -1.90 15.44
C ASP A 126 11.49 -1.52 15.10
N PRO A 127 12.18 -0.76 15.98
CA PRO A 127 13.57 -0.41 15.77
C PRO A 127 14.47 -1.64 15.58
N ASP A 128 15.20 -1.67 14.46
CA ASP A 128 16.17 -2.71 14.11
C ASP A 128 15.61 -4.15 14.01
N LEU A 129 14.27 -4.31 13.96
CA LEU A 129 13.61 -5.60 13.76
C LEU A 129 13.07 -5.75 12.35
N ASN A 130 12.92 -7.01 11.90
CA ASN A 130 12.27 -7.32 10.62
C ASN A 130 10.82 -7.77 10.81
N GLU A 131 10.44 -8.09 12.03
CA GLU A 131 9.10 -8.42 12.47
C GLU A 131 8.33 -7.12 12.73
N GLY A 132 7.00 -7.19 12.58
CA GLY A 132 6.14 -6.04 12.80
C GLY A 132 4.96 -6.32 13.71
N HIS A 133 4.41 -5.26 14.28
CA HIS A 133 3.13 -5.25 14.98
C HIS A 133 2.54 -3.85 14.99
N ILE A 134 1.25 -3.73 15.25
CA ILE A 134 0.60 -2.43 15.48
C ILE A 134 0.52 -2.11 16.98
N GLY A 135 0.20 -3.10 17.79
CA GLY A 135 0.02 -2.99 19.22
C GLY A 135 -1.42 -2.60 19.62
N ARG A 136 -1.97 -3.33 20.59
CA ARG A 136 -3.36 -3.12 21.05
C ARG A 136 -3.60 -1.72 21.64
N GLU A 137 -2.55 -1.08 22.15
CA GLU A 137 -2.59 0.28 22.68
C GLU A 137 -2.89 1.34 21.60
N ARG A 138 -2.67 1.00 20.30
CA ARG A 138 -2.97 1.86 19.16
C ARG A 138 -4.39 1.70 18.64
N TYR A 139 -5.08 0.61 18.99
CA TYR A 139 -6.43 0.33 18.48
C TYR A 139 -7.47 1.40 18.82
N PRO A 140 -7.49 2.03 20.02
CA PRO A 140 -8.38 3.16 20.27
C PRO A 140 -8.13 4.32 19.31
N TRP A 141 -6.87 4.69 19.10
CA TRP A 141 -6.50 5.75 18.14
C TRP A 141 -6.96 5.40 16.72
N ILE A 142 -6.69 4.18 16.23
CA ILE A 142 -7.14 3.75 14.89
C ILE A 142 -8.65 3.89 14.75
N ARG A 143 -9.41 3.47 15.75
CA ARG A 143 -10.88 3.58 15.75
C ARG A 143 -11.34 5.03 15.62
N GLU A 144 -10.73 5.94 16.33
CA GLU A 144 -11.06 7.37 16.31
C GLU A 144 -10.79 8.02 14.95
N GLN A 145 -9.83 7.47 14.16
CA GLN A 145 -9.52 8.04 12.85
C GLN A 145 -10.58 7.76 11.79
N PHE A 146 -11.37 6.71 11.95
CA PHE A 146 -12.47 6.32 11.05
C PHE A 146 -13.82 6.70 11.66
N SER A 147 -14.00 7.97 11.97
CA SER A 147 -15.21 8.52 12.64
C SER A 147 -16.23 9.09 11.66
N GLU A 148 -15.91 9.16 10.38
CA GLU A 148 -16.80 9.73 9.36
C GLU A 148 -17.65 8.61 8.75
N ASP A 149 -18.97 8.74 8.87
CA ASP A 149 -19.91 7.84 8.23
C ASP A 149 -19.86 8.01 6.70
N ASP A 150 -20.04 6.92 5.99
CA ASP A 150 -20.10 6.85 4.52
C ASP A 150 -18.83 7.29 3.75
N ASP A 151 -17.68 7.40 4.41
CA ASP A 151 -16.40 7.56 3.70
C ASP A 151 -15.90 6.22 3.14
N ILE A 152 -15.08 6.30 2.08
CA ILE A 152 -14.28 5.16 1.62
C ILE A 152 -13.07 5.04 2.56
N ASN A 153 -13.01 3.95 3.33
CA ASN A 153 -12.04 3.75 4.39
C ASN A 153 -10.84 2.93 3.95
N ILE A 154 -9.64 3.49 4.09
CA ILE A 154 -8.38 2.90 3.65
C ILE A 154 -7.42 2.86 4.84
N PHE A 155 -6.87 1.68 5.13
CA PHE A 155 -5.83 1.51 6.13
C PHE A 155 -4.50 1.11 5.47
N ALA A 156 -3.41 1.71 5.88
CA ALA A 156 -2.08 1.42 5.36
C ALA A 156 -1.12 1.01 6.47
N LEU A 157 -0.38 -0.07 6.24
CA LEU A 157 0.72 -0.53 7.08
C LEU A 157 1.81 -1.11 6.17
N HIS A 158 3.05 -1.30 6.69
CA HIS A 158 4.11 -1.85 5.85
C HIS A 158 4.08 -3.38 5.78
N HIS A 159 4.09 -4.06 6.92
CA HIS A 159 4.08 -5.52 6.97
C HIS A 159 2.75 -6.11 6.52
N HIS A 160 2.75 -7.37 6.16
CA HIS A 160 1.53 -8.05 5.70
C HIS A 160 0.52 -8.24 6.84
N LEU A 161 -0.76 -8.02 6.52
CA LEU A 161 -1.89 -8.45 7.36
C LEU A 161 -2.24 -9.91 7.11
N VAL A 162 -2.05 -10.38 5.87
CA VAL A 162 -2.30 -11.76 5.43
C VAL A 162 -1.08 -12.24 4.65
N SER A 163 -0.67 -13.49 4.87
CA SER A 163 0.48 -14.08 4.17
C SER A 163 0.35 -14.01 2.65
N VAL A 164 1.42 -13.59 1.99
CA VAL A 164 1.54 -13.73 0.54
C VAL A 164 2.19 -15.08 0.24
N PRO A 165 1.56 -15.93 -0.60
CA PRO A 165 2.11 -17.23 -0.96
C PRO A 165 3.54 -17.12 -1.53
N GLY A 166 4.40 -18.07 -1.18
CA GLY A 166 5.78 -18.12 -1.67
C GLY A 166 6.76 -17.15 -1.01
N THR A 167 6.33 -16.25 -0.11
CA THR A 167 7.20 -15.23 0.50
C THR A 167 7.75 -15.62 1.88
N GLY A 168 7.48 -16.82 2.38
CA GLY A 168 7.80 -17.26 3.74
C GLY A 168 6.71 -16.88 4.75
N ARG A 169 6.69 -17.50 5.92
CA ARG A 169 5.51 -17.47 6.79
C ARG A 169 5.63 -16.58 8.02
N GLU A 170 6.74 -16.64 8.76
CA GLU A 170 6.69 -16.25 10.18
C GLU A 170 7.08 -14.80 10.46
N ARG A 171 7.84 -14.13 9.58
CA ARG A 171 8.37 -12.79 9.82
C ARG A 171 7.79 -11.70 8.93
N ASN A 172 6.75 -12.03 8.18
CA ASN A 172 6.20 -11.13 7.16
C ASN A 172 4.85 -10.58 7.56
N ILE A 173 4.15 -11.28 8.46
CA ILE A 173 2.86 -10.90 9.01
C ILE A 173 3.12 -10.22 10.34
N ILE A 174 2.36 -9.17 10.62
CA ILE A 174 2.38 -8.56 11.95
C ILE A 174 1.95 -9.57 13.01
N THR A 175 2.54 -9.50 14.19
CA THR A 175 2.30 -10.50 15.26
C THR A 175 0.87 -10.45 15.81
N ASP A 176 0.19 -9.31 15.68
CA ASP A 176 -1.20 -9.08 16.10
C ASP A 176 -2.20 -9.04 14.93
N ALA A 177 -1.87 -9.70 13.79
CA ALA A 177 -2.67 -9.65 12.56
C ALA A 177 -4.14 -10.05 12.76
N GLY A 178 -4.41 -11.07 13.56
CA GLY A 178 -5.79 -11.53 13.83
C GLY A 178 -6.60 -10.47 14.59
N ASP A 179 -6.01 -9.83 15.59
CA ASP A 179 -6.66 -8.77 16.37
C ASP A 179 -6.89 -7.52 15.52
N LEU A 180 -5.88 -7.13 14.73
CA LEU A 180 -6.00 -5.98 13.82
C LEU A 180 -7.06 -6.26 12.74
N LEU A 181 -7.05 -7.44 12.12
CA LEU A 181 -8.06 -7.81 11.13
C LEU A 181 -9.48 -7.73 11.70
N ALA A 182 -9.67 -8.22 12.94
CA ALA A 182 -10.96 -8.13 13.63
C ALA A 182 -11.39 -6.67 13.89
N LEU A 183 -10.44 -5.79 14.23
CA LEU A 183 -10.70 -4.37 14.39
C LEU A 183 -11.11 -3.73 13.05
N LEU A 184 -10.29 -3.92 11.99
CA LEU A 184 -10.53 -3.32 10.68
C LEU A 184 -11.86 -3.80 10.05
N THR A 185 -12.22 -5.07 10.30
CA THR A 185 -13.52 -5.60 9.87
C THR A 185 -14.69 -4.87 10.57
N ARG A 186 -14.57 -4.59 11.87
CA ARG A 186 -15.60 -3.84 12.62
C ARG A 186 -15.69 -2.37 12.26
N LEU A 187 -14.59 -1.79 11.77
CA LEU A 187 -14.53 -0.40 11.30
C LEU A 187 -14.94 -0.27 9.83
N ASP A 188 -15.40 -1.35 9.24
CA ASP A 188 -15.88 -1.38 7.86
C ASP A 188 -14.84 -0.88 6.84
N ILE A 189 -13.57 -1.24 7.05
CA ILE A 189 -12.50 -0.84 6.15
C ILE A 189 -12.70 -1.46 4.76
N ASP A 190 -12.58 -0.64 3.72
CA ASP A 190 -12.71 -1.08 2.33
C ASP A 190 -11.42 -1.69 1.80
N ILE A 191 -10.29 -1.03 2.08
CA ILE A 191 -8.99 -1.37 1.48
C ILE A 191 -7.91 -1.35 2.56
N VAL A 192 -7.04 -2.37 2.56
CA VAL A 192 -5.78 -2.39 3.30
C VAL A 192 -4.62 -2.39 2.31
N LEU A 193 -3.67 -1.49 2.49
CA LEU A 193 -2.49 -1.32 1.66
C LEU A 193 -1.23 -1.73 2.43
N SER A 194 -0.39 -2.58 1.84
CA SER A 194 0.88 -3.01 2.44
C SER A 194 1.98 -3.28 1.41
N GLY A 195 3.22 -3.50 1.86
CA GLY A 195 4.40 -3.77 1.04
C GLY A 195 5.21 -4.97 1.53
N HIS A 196 6.51 -4.73 1.85
CA HIS A 196 7.45 -5.58 2.58
C HIS A 196 8.10 -6.73 1.79
N LYS A 197 7.39 -7.46 0.95
CA LYS A 197 7.97 -8.63 0.26
C LYS A 197 8.15 -8.46 -1.23
N HIS A 198 7.94 -7.27 -1.75
CA HIS A 198 8.16 -6.91 -3.15
C HIS A 198 7.34 -7.76 -4.13
N VAL A 199 6.28 -8.43 -3.65
CA VAL A 199 5.40 -9.27 -4.45
C VAL A 199 4.00 -8.67 -4.43
N PRO A 200 3.48 -8.19 -5.57
CA PRO A 200 2.10 -7.74 -5.63
C PRO A 200 1.17 -8.94 -5.43
N TYR A 201 0.26 -8.80 -4.49
CA TYR A 201 -0.74 -9.83 -4.21
C TYR A 201 -2.02 -9.22 -3.64
N PHE A 202 -3.16 -9.86 -3.90
CA PHE A 202 -4.46 -9.31 -3.53
C PHE A 202 -5.31 -10.37 -2.84
N TRP A 203 -5.89 -9.99 -1.70
CA TRP A 203 -6.79 -10.84 -0.94
C TRP A 203 -8.15 -10.19 -0.73
N GLY A 204 -9.24 -10.97 -0.85
CA GLY A 204 -10.55 -10.62 -0.30
C GLY A 204 -10.74 -11.29 1.05
N VAL A 205 -10.65 -10.56 2.15
CA VAL A 205 -10.75 -11.11 3.51
C VAL A 205 -11.77 -10.34 4.32
N ASN A 206 -12.79 -11.00 4.85
CA ASN A 206 -13.87 -10.38 5.64
C ASN A 206 -14.52 -9.17 4.94
N GLY A 207 -14.59 -9.19 3.62
CA GLY A 207 -15.08 -8.07 2.83
C GLY A 207 -14.06 -6.95 2.59
N ILE A 208 -12.88 -6.99 3.16
CA ILE A 208 -11.78 -6.05 2.94
C ILE A 208 -10.97 -6.50 1.71
N LEU A 209 -10.61 -5.55 0.84
CA LEU A 209 -9.60 -5.79 -0.20
C LEU A 209 -8.22 -5.48 0.37
N VAL A 210 -7.39 -6.50 0.56
CA VAL A 210 -5.99 -6.34 0.98
C VAL A 210 -5.10 -6.32 -0.25
N CYS A 211 -4.35 -5.23 -0.44
CA CYS A 211 -3.44 -5.01 -1.57
C CYS A 211 -2.00 -4.96 -1.08
N ASN A 212 -1.21 -5.98 -1.41
CA ASN A 212 0.23 -5.93 -1.22
C ASN A 212 0.85 -5.35 -2.50
N SER A 213 1.79 -4.41 -2.35
CA SER A 213 2.50 -3.81 -3.49
C SER A 213 3.77 -4.59 -3.82
N GLY A 214 4.17 -4.53 -5.08
CA GLY A 214 5.53 -4.83 -5.48
C GLY A 214 6.49 -3.69 -5.12
N THR A 215 7.77 -3.87 -5.47
CA THR A 215 8.76 -2.80 -5.46
C THR A 215 8.82 -2.15 -6.84
N PRO A 216 8.75 -0.82 -6.94
CA PRO A 216 8.77 -0.15 -8.25
C PRO A 216 10.17 0.18 -8.75
N THR A 217 11.18 0.23 -7.88
CA THR A 217 12.47 0.88 -8.12
C THR A 217 13.70 0.01 -7.85
N THR A 218 13.54 -1.21 -7.34
CA THR A 218 14.69 -2.09 -7.11
C THR A 218 14.58 -3.38 -7.91
N LYS A 219 15.73 -3.97 -8.26
CA LYS A 219 15.83 -5.31 -8.85
C LYS A 219 15.84 -6.43 -7.81
N ARG A 220 15.71 -6.11 -6.55
CA ARG A 220 15.61 -7.09 -5.46
C ARG A 220 14.21 -7.71 -5.43
N LEU A 221 13.90 -8.46 -6.46
CA LEU A 221 12.60 -9.12 -6.62
C LEU A 221 12.55 -10.41 -5.80
N ARG A 222 11.39 -10.69 -5.24
CA ARG A 222 11.06 -11.97 -4.62
C ARG A 222 9.95 -12.61 -5.45
N GLY A 223 10.33 -13.46 -6.39
CA GLY A 223 9.41 -14.06 -7.36
C GLY A 223 9.71 -13.60 -8.78
N LEU A 224 8.78 -13.89 -9.68
CA LEU A 224 8.94 -13.64 -11.13
C LEU A 224 8.27 -12.32 -11.58
N THR A 225 7.61 -11.59 -10.68
CA THR A 225 6.95 -10.33 -11.03
C THR A 225 7.98 -9.22 -11.21
N PRO A 226 8.01 -8.55 -12.35
CA PRO A 226 8.88 -7.40 -12.57
C PRO A 226 8.58 -6.25 -11.59
N PRO A 227 9.48 -5.26 -11.46
CA PRO A 227 9.23 -4.06 -10.66
C PRO A 227 7.89 -3.45 -11.00
N SER A 228 7.08 -3.18 -9.96
CA SER A 228 5.68 -2.81 -10.15
C SER A 228 5.11 -2.02 -8.97
N TRP A 229 4.00 -1.33 -9.21
CA TRP A 229 3.24 -0.56 -8.23
C TRP A 229 1.74 -0.57 -8.58
N ASN A 230 0.88 -0.22 -7.64
CA ASN A 230 -0.57 -0.32 -7.79
C ASN A 230 -1.23 1.04 -8.05
N GLU A 231 -2.18 1.06 -8.99
CA GLU A 231 -3.16 2.13 -9.16
C GLU A 231 -4.54 1.56 -8.81
N ILE A 232 -5.26 2.22 -7.90
CA ILE A 232 -6.56 1.75 -7.41
C ILE A 232 -7.63 2.76 -7.80
N HIS A 233 -8.70 2.27 -8.42
CA HIS A 233 -9.87 3.05 -8.77
C HIS A 233 -11.07 2.59 -7.97
N VAL A 234 -11.74 3.53 -7.30
CA VAL A 234 -12.99 3.27 -6.60
C VAL A 234 -14.12 4.04 -7.28
N ASP A 235 -15.08 3.32 -7.84
CA ASP A 235 -16.34 3.87 -8.35
C ASP A 235 -17.51 3.50 -7.40
N ALA A 236 -18.75 3.86 -7.75
CA ALA A 236 -19.91 3.58 -6.90
C ALA A 236 -20.11 2.09 -6.58
N THR A 237 -19.69 1.21 -7.47
CA THR A 237 -20.02 -0.21 -7.44
C THR A 237 -18.83 -1.12 -7.27
N THR A 238 -17.64 -0.67 -7.66
CA THR A 238 -16.43 -1.51 -7.71
C THR A 238 -15.19 -0.80 -7.19
N ILE A 239 -14.25 -1.62 -6.72
CA ILE A 239 -12.85 -1.27 -6.51
C ILE A 239 -12.05 -2.07 -7.54
N LYS A 240 -11.26 -1.37 -8.36
CA LYS A 240 -10.40 -1.95 -9.38
C LYS A 240 -8.94 -1.68 -9.06
N VAL A 241 -8.10 -2.68 -9.14
CA VAL A 241 -6.65 -2.54 -8.98
C VAL A 241 -5.96 -2.80 -10.30
N PHE A 242 -5.15 -1.85 -10.71
CA PHE A 242 -4.28 -1.96 -11.87
C PHE A 242 -2.83 -2.04 -11.41
N LEU A 243 -2.13 -3.04 -11.91
CA LEU A 243 -0.71 -3.18 -11.70
C LEU A 243 0.04 -2.45 -12.82
N HIS A 244 0.93 -1.56 -12.44
CA HIS A 244 1.84 -0.87 -13.35
C HIS A 244 3.22 -1.51 -13.26
N TYR A 245 3.79 -1.84 -14.39
CA TYR A 245 5.14 -2.40 -14.48
C TYR A 245 6.16 -1.35 -14.91
N ALA A 246 7.43 -1.58 -14.56
CA ALA A 246 8.53 -0.70 -14.95
C ALA A 246 8.71 -0.60 -16.48
N ASP A 247 8.32 -1.63 -17.23
CA ASP A 247 8.35 -1.64 -18.70
C ASP A 247 7.23 -0.82 -19.37
N GLY A 248 6.37 -0.18 -18.58
CA GLY A 248 5.28 0.67 -19.05
C GLY A 248 3.93 -0.04 -19.19
N ARG A 249 3.88 -1.36 -19.11
CA ARG A 249 2.59 -2.09 -19.12
C ARG A 249 1.73 -1.71 -17.93
N ARG A 250 0.41 -1.78 -18.15
CA ARG A 250 -0.64 -1.60 -17.15
C ARG A 250 -1.66 -2.72 -17.29
N GLU A 251 -1.93 -3.43 -16.21
CA GLU A 251 -2.81 -4.60 -16.22
C GLU A 251 -3.89 -4.48 -15.16
N LEU A 252 -5.15 -4.76 -15.53
CA LEU A 252 -6.25 -4.87 -14.57
C LEU A 252 -6.13 -6.21 -13.82
N SER A 253 -5.77 -6.14 -12.55
CA SER A 253 -5.47 -7.31 -11.74
C SER A 253 -6.67 -7.79 -10.95
N VAL A 254 -7.40 -6.88 -10.32
CA VAL A 254 -8.50 -7.21 -9.40
C VAL A 254 -9.70 -6.34 -9.66
N ILE A 255 -10.88 -6.92 -9.50
CA ILE A 255 -12.16 -6.21 -9.35
C ILE A 255 -12.88 -6.77 -8.13
N ARG A 256 -13.23 -5.91 -7.16
CA ARG A 256 -14.07 -6.22 -6.01
C ARG A 256 -15.36 -5.40 -6.08
N SER A 257 -16.48 -6.04 -5.81
CA SER A 257 -17.76 -5.34 -5.64
C SER A 257 -17.79 -4.54 -4.33
N ARG A 258 -18.20 -3.29 -4.36
CA ARG A 258 -18.46 -2.51 -3.14
C ARG A 258 -19.72 -2.97 -2.44
N THR A 259 -20.76 -3.32 -3.19
CA THR A 259 -22.07 -3.72 -2.64
C THR A 259 -22.01 -5.09 -1.97
N THR A 260 -21.49 -6.11 -2.67
CA THR A 260 -21.47 -7.48 -2.14
C THR A 260 -20.18 -7.80 -1.40
N ARG A 261 -19.17 -6.94 -1.52
CA ARG A 261 -17.79 -7.14 -1.03
C ARG A 261 -17.10 -8.39 -1.55
N ALA A 262 -17.67 -9.04 -2.56
CA ALA A 262 -17.09 -10.20 -3.21
C ALA A 262 -16.06 -9.80 -4.27
N MET A 263 -15.05 -10.65 -4.42
CA MET A 263 -14.10 -10.56 -5.52
C MET A 263 -14.82 -11.00 -6.80
N ILE A 264 -14.81 -10.14 -7.84
CA ILE A 264 -15.40 -10.40 -9.16
C ILE A 264 -14.33 -10.94 -10.11
N ARG A 265 -13.12 -10.40 -10.00
CA ARG A 265 -11.94 -10.82 -10.75
C ARG A 265 -10.75 -10.90 -9.81
N GLU A 266 -10.05 -12.02 -9.86
CA GLU A 266 -8.78 -12.23 -9.17
C GLU A 266 -7.73 -12.57 -10.23
N ALA A 267 -6.62 -11.85 -10.24
CA ALA A 267 -5.44 -12.26 -10.99
C ALA A 267 -4.53 -13.02 -10.02
N PHE A 268 -4.30 -14.28 -10.31
CA PHE A 268 -3.32 -15.05 -9.59
C PHE A 268 -1.96 -14.80 -10.22
N TYR A 269 -1.08 -14.11 -9.50
CA TYR A 269 0.33 -13.92 -9.89
C TYR A 269 1.21 -15.12 -9.55
N MET A 270 0.58 -16.23 -9.20
CA MET A 270 1.25 -17.51 -9.11
C MET A 270 1.39 -18.05 -10.53
N THR A 271 2.61 -18.04 -11.02
CA THR A 271 2.93 -18.74 -12.26
C THR A 271 2.67 -20.25 -12.08
N ASP A 272 2.36 -20.93 -13.18
CA ASP A 272 2.24 -22.40 -13.20
C ASP A 272 3.47 -23.09 -12.59
N ASP A 273 4.64 -22.45 -12.65
CA ASP A 273 5.88 -22.92 -12.02
C ASP A 273 5.83 -22.97 -10.48
N PHE A 274 5.12 -22.07 -9.83
CA PHE A 274 4.93 -22.14 -8.36
C PHE A 274 3.98 -23.28 -7.99
N LEU A 275 2.93 -23.50 -8.76
CA LEU A 275 2.02 -24.62 -8.57
C LEU A 275 2.73 -25.96 -8.88
N ALA A 276 3.59 -26.01 -9.90
CA ALA A 276 4.39 -27.19 -10.22
C ALA A 276 5.44 -27.48 -9.14
N SER A 277 6.09 -26.46 -8.56
CA SER A 277 7.06 -26.65 -7.47
C SER A 277 6.42 -27.10 -6.14
N ASN A 278 5.14 -26.78 -5.92
CA ASN A 278 4.40 -27.23 -4.73
C ASN A 278 3.77 -28.61 -4.89
N GLN A 279 3.64 -29.14 -6.10
CA GLN A 279 3.26 -30.55 -6.30
C GLN A 279 4.33 -31.53 -5.80
N VAL A 280 5.59 -31.09 -5.73
CA VAL A 280 6.70 -31.89 -5.15
C VAL A 280 6.62 -32.00 -3.63
N LEU A 281 5.82 -31.18 -2.94
CA LEU A 281 5.64 -31.22 -1.49
C LEU A 281 4.37 -31.97 -1.06
N ALA A 282 3.62 -32.52 -2.00
CA ALA A 282 2.37 -33.27 -1.76
C ALA A 282 2.54 -34.81 -1.93
N GLU A 283 3.75 -35.30 -2.25
CA GLU A 283 4.19 -36.70 -2.17
C GLU A 283 5.15 -36.88 -0.98
#